data_2d8edfb1011a45c04c424892c06894dd
#
_entry.id   2d8edfb1011a45c04c424892c06894dd
#
_cell.length_a   1.000
_cell.length_b   1.000
_cell.length_c   1.000
_cell.angle_alpha   90.00
_cell.angle_beta   90.00
_cell.angle_gamma   90.00
#
_symmetry.space_group_name_H-M   'P 1'
#
loop_
_entity.id
_entity.type
_entity.pdbx_description
1 polymer ?
#
loop_
_entity_poly.entity_id
_entity_poly.type
_entity_poly.pdbx_seq_one_letter_code
_entity_poly.pdbx_strand_id
1 'polypeptide(L)'
;RTIEEGKELDLATADVIAHEMKEWAIEKGATHYTHWFQPLTGVTAEKHDSFISAPLASGKVLMSFSGKELIKGEPDASSFPSGGLRATFEARGYTAWDCTSPAFVRHDAAGATLCIPTAFCSYTGAALDQKTPLLRSMEAINTQSLRLLRLFGNTTSKKVTPSVGPEQEYFLVDAEKFR
;
A
#
# COMPACT_ATOMS: atom_id res chain seq x y z
N ARG A 1 12.79 -6.24 11.63
CA ARG A 1 12.02 -7.17 12.48
C ARG A 1 10.75 -7.62 11.77
N THR A 2 9.81 -6.74 11.45
CA THR A 2 8.59 -7.09 10.71
C THR A 2 8.90 -7.63 9.32
N ILE A 3 9.73 -6.94 8.55
CA ILE A 3 10.11 -7.34 7.18
C ILE A 3 11.01 -8.59 7.17
N GLU A 4 11.93 -8.72 8.13
CA GLU A 4 12.92 -9.80 8.15
C GLU A 4 12.44 -11.06 8.87
N GLU A 5 11.65 -10.89 9.92
CA GLU A 5 11.23 -11.97 10.81
C GLU A 5 9.74 -12.31 10.68
N GLY A 6 8.97 -11.58 9.86
CA GLY A 6 7.53 -11.78 9.67
C GLY A 6 6.70 -11.52 10.93
N LYS A 7 7.23 -10.76 11.90
CA LYS A 7 6.49 -10.44 13.12
C LYS A 7 5.46 -9.36 12.87
N GLU A 8 4.33 -9.48 13.53
CA GLU A 8 3.28 -8.49 13.50
C GLU A 8 3.81 -7.13 13.98
N LEU A 9 3.41 -6.06 13.31
CA LEU A 9 3.79 -4.70 13.67
C LEU A 9 2.90 -4.24 14.83
N ASP A 10 3.50 -3.93 15.96
CA ASP A 10 2.79 -3.35 17.08
C ASP A 10 2.40 -1.88 16.83
N LEU A 11 1.30 -1.45 17.43
CA LEU A 11 0.74 -0.12 17.19
C LEU A 11 1.69 1.01 17.62
N ALA A 12 2.45 0.83 18.70
CA ALA A 12 3.38 1.85 19.18
C ALA A 12 4.52 2.08 18.17
N THR A 13 5.05 1.01 17.60
CA THR A 13 6.03 1.12 16.51
C THR A 13 5.42 1.75 15.27
N ALA A 14 4.18 1.41 14.93
CA ALA A 14 3.47 1.99 13.80
C ALA A 14 3.22 3.51 13.99
N ASP A 15 2.92 3.96 15.21
CA ASP A 15 2.75 5.38 15.53
C ASP A 15 4.05 6.17 15.31
N VAL A 16 5.20 5.61 15.71
CA VAL A 16 6.50 6.24 15.47
C VAL A 16 6.77 6.34 13.97
N ILE A 17 6.55 5.26 13.22
CA ILE A 17 6.75 5.27 11.77
C ILE A 17 5.81 6.26 11.08
N ALA A 18 4.55 6.29 11.47
CA ALA A 18 3.56 7.23 10.93
C ALA A 18 3.97 8.68 11.19
N HIS A 19 4.46 8.98 12.39
CA HIS A 19 4.97 10.30 12.71
C HIS A 19 6.14 10.71 11.80
N GLU A 20 7.14 9.87 11.67
CA GLU A 20 8.31 10.15 10.82
C GLU A 20 7.93 10.26 9.33
N MET A 21 7.04 9.40 8.85
CA MET A 21 6.53 9.48 7.46
C MET A 21 5.79 10.79 7.22
N LYS A 22 4.98 11.23 8.18
CA LYS A 22 4.27 12.51 8.10
C LYS A 22 5.24 13.68 8.07
N GLU A 23 6.21 13.77 8.99
CA GLU A 23 7.20 14.84 9.03
C GLU A 23 7.99 14.90 7.70
N TRP A 24 8.48 13.76 7.25
CA TRP A 24 9.17 13.66 5.95
C TRP A 24 8.31 14.12 4.77
N ALA A 25 7.02 13.77 4.76
CA ALA A 25 6.11 14.18 3.70
C ALA A 25 5.81 15.70 3.74
N ILE A 26 5.63 16.26 4.95
CA ILE A 26 5.41 17.68 5.16
C ILE A 26 6.63 18.50 4.69
N GLU A 27 7.85 18.06 4.98
CA GLU A 27 9.08 18.69 4.47
C GLU A 27 9.12 18.75 2.93
N LYS A 28 8.43 17.82 2.26
CA LYS A 28 8.26 17.77 0.80
C LYS A 28 7.00 18.50 0.30
N GLY A 29 6.32 19.22 1.19
CA GLY A 29 5.14 20.02 0.86
C GLY A 29 3.82 19.24 0.84
N ALA A 30 3.80 17.99 1.29
CA ALA A 30 2.57 17.20 1.34
C ALA A 30 1.63 17.69 2.45
N THR A 31 0.36 17.85 2.15
CA THR A 31 -0.72 18.18 3.08
C THR A 31 -1.71 17.04 3.28
N HIS A 32 -1.64 16.07 2.38
CA HIS A 32 -2.53 14.91 2.31
C HIS A 32 -1.72 13.63 2.19
N TYR A 33 -2.36 12.52 2.52
CA TYR A 33 -1.86 11.17 2.25
C TYR A 33 -2.93 10.34 1.55
N THR A 34 -2.52 9.27 0.91
CA THR A 34 -3.41 8.30 0.29
C THR A 34 -2.93 6.88 0.52
N HIS A 35 -3.85 5.98 0.84
CA HIS A 35 -3.64 4.56 0.67
C HIS A 35 -3.80 4.23 -0.81
N TRP A 36 -2.71 3.83 -1.42
CA TRP A 36 -2.59 3.61 -2.86
C TRP A 36 -2.55 2.12 -3.17
N PHE A 37 -3.52 1.63 -3.94
CA PHE A 37 -3.71 0.21 -4.19
C PHE A 37 -4.28 -0.07 -5.58
N GLN A 38 -4.14 -1.32 -6.05
CA GLN A 38 -4.62 -1.80 -7.35
C GLN A 38 -5.71 -2.85 -7.14
N PRO A 39 -6.99 -2.47 -7.09
CA PRO A 39 -8.09 -3.42 -7.02
C PRO A 39 -8.15 -4.28 -8.30
N LEU A 40 -8.90 -5.39 -8.25
CA LEU A 40 -9.03 -6.34 -9.36
C LEU A 40 -9.60 -5.73 -10.66
N THR A 41 -10.12 -4.52 -10.59
CA THR A 41 -10.57 -3.75 -11.76
C THR A 41 -9.42 -3.32 -12.69
N GLY A 42 -8.18 -3.39 -12.23
CA GLY A 42 -6.99 -2.99 -12.97
C GLY A 42 -6.72 -1.48 -12.99
N VAL A 43 -7.59 -0.66 -12.38
CA VAL A 43 -7.40 0.77 -12.25
C VAL A 43 -6.93 1.10 -10.84
N THR A 44 -5.87 1.90 -10.72
CA THR A 44 -5.36 2.35 -9.41
C THR A 44 -6.46 3.09 -8.63
N ALA A 45 -6.62 2.74 -7.38
CA ALA A 45 -7.54 3.36 -6.44
C ALA A 45 -6.76 4.06 -5.32
N GLU A 46 -7.34 5.12 -4.77
CA GLU A 46 -6.70 5.98 -3.79
C GLU A 46 -7.69 6.37 -2.69
N LYS A 47 -7.40 5.97 -1.46
CA LYS A 47 -8.11 6.45 -0.27
C LYS A 47 -7.40 7.70 0.24
N HIS A 48 -7.83 8.86 -0.24
CA HIS A 48 -7.28 10.15 0.18
C HIS A 48 -7.75 10.56 1.56
N ASP A 49 -6.83 11.16 2.31
CA ASP A 49 -7.11 11.79 3.59
C ASP A 49 -6.18 12.99 3.82
N SER A 50 -6.51 13.84 4.77
CA SER A 50 -5.70 15.02 5.12
C SER A 50 -4.94 14.79 6.41
N PHE A 51 -3.70 15.29 6.48
CA PHE A 51 -2.99 15.41 7.75
C PHE A 51 -3.62 16.45 8.68
N ILE A 52 -4.42 17.36 8.12
CA ILE A 52 -4.99 18.49 8.84
C ILE A 52 -6.20 18.01 9.64
N SER A 53 -6.09 18.07 10.96
CA SER A 53 -7.22 17.86 11.87
C SER A 53 -8.08 19.14 11.98
N ALA A 54 -9.33 18.98 12.40
CA ALA A 54 -10.21 20.10 12.68
C ALA A 54 -9.54 21.11 13.64
N PRO A 55 -9.75 22.41 13.44
CA PRO A 55 -9.12 23.42 14.30
C PRO A 55 -9.53 23.23 15.75
N LEU A 56 -8.55 23.33 16.65
CA LEU A 56 -8.79 23.36 18.07
C LEU A 56 -9.54 24.65 18.46
N ALA A 57 -10.13 24.68 19.66
CA ALA A 57 -10.76 25.87 20.22
C ALA A 57 -9.85 27.11 20.27
N SER A 58 -8.52 26.89 20.19
CA SER A 58 -7.49 27.93 20.09
C SER A 58 -7.29 28.52 18.68
N GLY A 59 -8.01 28.03 17.68
CA GLY A 59 -7.83 28.40 16.27
C GLY A 59 -6.58 27.79 15.61
N LYS A 60 -5.81 26.95 16.34
CA LYS A 60 -4.65 26.25 15.79
C LYS A 60 -5.09 24.97 15.08
N VAL A 61 -4.45 24.67 13.95
CA VAL A 61 -4.63 23.45 13.20
C VAL A 61 -3.52 22.49 13.59
N LEU A 62 -3.87 21.24 13.87
CA LEU A 62 -2.90 20.18 14.09
C LEU A 62 -2.75 19.34 12.83
N MET A 63 -1.54 18.98 12.52
CA MET A 63 -1.25 17.95 11.50
C MET A 63 -0.97 16.63 12.22
N SER A 64 -1.82 15.64 12.03
CA SER A 64 -1.73 14.32 12.66
C SER A 64 -1.74 13.20 11.63
N PHE A 65 -1.09 12.11 11.96
CA PHE A 65 -1.12 10.86 11.25
C PHE A 65 -0.71 9.76 12.22
N SER A 66 -1.60 8.83 12.49
CA SER A 66 -1.42 7.76 13.48
C SER A 66 -1.00 6.45 12.83
N GLY A 67 -0.41 5.57 13.62
CA GLY A 67 -0.10 4.21 13.19
C GLY A 67 -1.34 3.42 12.77
N LYS A 68 -2.50 3.69 13.38
CA LYS A 68 -3.77 3.09 12.97
C LYS A 68 -4.15 3.50 11.54
N GLU A 69 -4.02 4.77 11.22
CA GLU A 69 -4.28 5.30 9.87
C GLU A 69 -3.24 4.81 8.85
N LEU A 70 -1.99 4.61 9.28
CA LEU A 70 -0.95 4.01 8.44
C LEU A 70 -1.27 2.54 8.12
N ILE A 71 -1.58 1.73 9.14
CA ILE A 71 -1.72 0.29 8.97
C ILE A 71 -2.95 -0.08 8.16
N LYS A 72 -4.08 0.59 8.39
CA LYS A 72 -5.38 0.19 7.83
C LYS A 72 -6.20 1.40 7.42
N GLY A 73 -6.80 1.33 6.25
CA GLY A 73 -7.81 2.26 5.78
C GLY A 73 -9.07 1.53 5.33
N GLU A 74 -10.21 2.20 5.42
CA GLU A 74 -11.48 1.71 4.88
C GLU A 74 -11.85 2.58 3.69
N PRO A 75 -11.59 2.13 2.42
CA PRO A 75 -11.96 2.88 1.24
C PRO A 75 -13.48 2.90 1.09
N ASP A 76 -13.99 3.97 0.52
CA ASP A 76 -15.38 4.13 0.14
C ASP A 76 -15.53 4.26 -1.38
N ALA A 77 -16.74 4.54 -1.86
CA ALA A 77 -17.01 4.69 -3.29
C ALA A 77 -16.17 5.80 -3.95
N SER A 78 -15.78 6.84 -3.21
CA SER A 78 -14.96 7.94 -3.73
C SER A 78 -13.50 7.54 -3.98
N SER A 79 -13.04 6.45 -3.38
CA SER A 79 -11.68 5.92 -3.55
C SER A 79 -11.47 5.24 -4.91
N PHE A 80 -12.55 4.88 -5.61
CA PHE A 80 -12.50 4.12 -6.86
C PHE A 80 -12.84 4.99 -8.06
N PRO A 81 -11.97 5.05 -9.09
CA PRO A 81 -12.22 5.84 -10.29
C PRO A 81 -13.44 5.36 -11.10
N SER A 82 -13.83 4.09 -10.96
CA SER A 82 -14.97 3.49 -11.66
C SER A 82 -16.33 4.10 -11.29
N GLY A 83 -16.48 4.59 -10.04
CA GLY A 83 -17.72 5.17 -9.55
C GLY A 83 -18.95 4.26 -9.63
N GLY A 84 -20.13 4.75 -9.20
CA GLY A 84 -21.41 4.08 -9.36
C GLY A 84 -21.59 2.79 -8.55
N LEU A 85 -22.49 1.91 -9.02
CA LEU A 85 -22.82 0.63 -8.35
C LEU A 85 -21.61 -0.29 -8.18
N ARG A 86 -20.72 -0.32 -9.16
CA ARG A 86 -19.49 -1.13 -9.11
C ARG A 86 -18.61 -0.70 -7.96
N ALA A 87 -18.40 0.60 -7.77
CA ALA A 87 -17.60 1.13 -6.68
C ALA A 87 -18.16 0.72 -5.29
N THR A 88 -19.49 0.63 -5.16
CA THR A 88 -20.13 0.17 -3.93
C THR A 88 -19.76 -1.28 -3.58
N PHE A 89 -19.60 -2.15 -4.57
CA PHE A 89 -19.11 -3.52 -4.35
C PHE A 89 -17.62 -3.56 -4.08
N GLU A 90 -16.84 -2.77 -4.80
CA GLU A 90 -15.38 -2.67 -4.64
C GLU A 90 -14.98 -2.14 -3.25
N ALA A 91 -15.78 -1.24 -2.67
CA ALA A 91 -15.53 -0.65 -1.35
C ALA A 91 -15.73 -1.61 -0.16
N ARG A 92 -16.08 -2.88 -0.38
CA ARG A 92 -16.33 -3.88 0.68
C ARG A 92 -15.06 -4.56 1.19
N GLY A 93 -14.13 -3.77 1.66
CA GLY A 93 -12.87 -4.28 2.17
C GLY A 93 -12.09 -3.22 2.93
N TYR A 94 -10.85 -3.51 3.16
CA TYR A 94 -9.92 -2.59 3.78
C TYR A 94 -8.57 -2.62 3.08
N THR A 95 -7.85 -1.51 3.15
CA THR A 95 -6.45 -1.42 2.76
C THR A 95 -5.56 -1.81 3.94
N ALA A 96 -4.49 -2.54 3.65
CA ALA A 96 -3.48 -2.91 4.64
C ALA A 96 -2.11 -2.43 4.14
N TRP A 97 -1.39 -1.70 4.99
CA TRP A 97 -0.07 -1.18 4.63
C TRP A 97 0.88 -2.31 4.22
N ASP A 98 1.49 -2.14 3.06
CA ASP A 98 2.58 -2.99 2.60
C ASP A 98 3.93 -2.33 2.96
N CYS A 99 4.48 -2.72 4.08
CA CYS A 99 5.79 -2.21 4.55
C CYS A 99 6.97 -2.69 3.70
N THR A 100 6.76 -3.57 2.72
CA THR A 100 7.81 -4.03 1.79
C THR A 100 7.96 -3.12 0.57
N SER A 101 6.98 -2.26 0.32
CA SER A 101 7.00 -1.28 -0.76
C SER A 101 7.28 0.12 -0.20
N PRO A 102 8.17 0.91 -0.82
CA PRO A 102 8.48 2.25 -0.34
C PRO A 102 7.29 3.20 -0.53
N ALA A 103 7.00 4.00 0.49
CA ALA A 103 6.12 5.15 0.35
C ALA A 103 6.83 6.25 -0.45
N PHE A 104 6.07 7.06 -1.16
CA PHE A 104 6.61 8.15 -1.98
C PHE A 104 5.71 9.38 -1.95
N VAL A 105 6.27 10.53 -2.28
CA VAL A 105 5.49 11.77 -2.44
C VAL A 105 5.26 12.03 -3.92
N ARG A 106 3.99 12.14 -4.31
CA ARG A 106 3.57 12.54 -5.64
C ARG A 106 3.28 14.04 -5.64
N HIS A 107 3.81 14.73 -6.65
CA HIS A 107 3.53 16.14 -6.91
C HIS A 107 2.63 16.25 -8.14
N ASP A 108 1.56 17.01 -8.03
CA ASP A 108 0.67 17.35 -9.14
C ASP A 108 0.21 18.82 -9.05
N ALA A 109 -0.68 19.23 -9.94
CA ALA A 109 -1.19 20.60 -9.98
C ALA A 109 -1.96 21.03 -8.71
N ALA A 110 -2.49 20.08 -7.96
CA ALA A 110 -3.23 20.33 -6.71
C ALA A 110 -2.32 20.42 -5.48
N GLY A 111 -1.06 19.96 -5.60
CA GLY A 111 -0.08 19.99 -4.51
C GLY A 111 0.72 18.70 -4.37
N ALA A 112 1.11 18.38 -3.16
CA ALA A 112 1.87 17.18 -2.86
C ALA A 112 1.08 16.24 -1.94
N THR A 113 1.14 14.94 -2.25
CA THR A 113 0.43 13.87 -1.52
C THR A 113 1.39 12.75 -1.18
N LEU A 114 1.41 12.32 0.08
CA LEU A 114 2.10 11.10 0.50
C LEU A 114 1.31 9.88 0.00
N CYS A 115 1.93 9.07 -0.85
CA CYS A 115 1.37 7.82 -1.35
C CYS A 115 1.92 6.64 -0.55
N ILE A 116 1.04 5.89 0.09
CA ILE A 116 1.36 4.75 0.94
C ILE A 116 0.90 3.49 0.21
N PRO A 117 1.82 2.64 -0.32
CA PRO A 117 1.44 1.40 -0.96
C PRO A 117 0.73 0.46 0.00
N THR A 118 -0.43 -0.04 -0.40
CA THR A 118 -1.25 -0.94 0.41
C THR A 118 -1.73 -2.14 -0.41
N ALA A 119 -2.04 -3.23 0.27
CA ALA A 119 -2.86 -4.31 -0.23
C ALA A 119 -4.34 -3.99 0.01
N PHE A 120 -5.24 -4.62 -0.74
CA PHE A 120 -6.68 -4.47 -0.57
C PHE A 120 -7.32 -5.84 -0.40
N CYS A 121 -7.99 -6.03 0.73
CA CYS A 121 -8.56 -7.32 1.16
C CYS A 121 -10.00 -7.14 1.63
N SER A 122 -10.81 -8.21 1.50
CA SER A 122 -12.12 -8.27 2.14
C SER A 122 -11.99 -8.43 3.66
N TYR A 123 -13.08 -8.21 4.39
CA TYR A 123 -13.12 -8.44 5.84
C TYR A 123 -12.91 -9.91 6.23
N THR A 124 -13.12 -10.84 5.30
CA THR A 124 -12.82 -12.27 5.48
C THR A 124 -11.42 -12.67 5.07
N GLY A 125 -10.59 -11.72 4.61
CA GLY A 125 -9.21 -11.96 4.19
C GLY A 125 -9.05 -12.41 2.75
N ALA A 126 -10.12 -12.43 1.94
CA ALA A 126 -9.99 -12.70 0.51
C ALA A 126 -9.26 -11.53 -0.19
N ALA A 127 -8.40 -11.87 -1.15
CA ALA A 127 -7.72 -10.87 -1.96
C ALA A 127 -8.71 -10.14 -2.88
N LEU A 128 -8.69 -8.82 -2.85
CA LEU A 128 -9.47 -7.94 -3.73
C LEU A 128 -8.58 -7.11 -4.65
N ASP A 129 -7.29 -7.43 -4.70
CA ASP A 129 -6.28 -6.80 -5.53
C ASP A 129 -5.35 -7.84 -6.16
N GLN A 130 -4.45 -7.36 -7.02
CA GLN A 130 -3.42 -8.19 -7.63
C GLN A 130 -2.18 -8.36 -6.73
N LYS A 131 -1.96 -7.43 -5.81
CA LYS A 131 -0.78 -7.42 -4.93
C LYS A 131 -0.84 -8.48 -3.83
N THR A 132 -1.99 -8.74 -3.25
CA THR A 132 -2.15 -9.72 -2.16
C THR A 132 -1.73 -11.14 -2.60
N PRO A 133 -2.17 -11.67 -3.76
CA PRO A 133 -1.67 -12.97 -4.24
C PRO A 133 -0.15 -12.98 -4.45
N LEU A 134 0.43 -11.91 -4.99
CA LEU A 134 1.87 -11.79 -5.17
C LEU A 134 2.60 -11.85 -3.83
N LEU A 135 2.21 -11.05 -2.85
CA LEU A 135 2.84 -11.03 -1.52
C LEU A 135 2.74 -12.39 -0.83
N ARG A 136 1.59 -13.06 -0.94
CA ARG A 136 1.39 -14.42 -0.40
C ARG A 136 2.28 -15.45 -1.09
N SER A 137 2.45 -15.37 -2.41
CA SER A 137 3.33 -16.27 -3.15
C SER A 137 4.79 -16.06 -2.76
N MET A 138 5.22 -14.81 -2.58
CA MET A 138 6.57 -14.48 -2.10
C MET A 138 6.85 -15.06 -0.72
N GLU A 139 5.88 -14.99 0.19
CA GLU A 139 6.02 -15.57 1.53
C GLU A 139 6.05 -17.11 1.50
N ALA A 140 5.26 -17.73 0.65
CA ALA A 140 5.29 -19.18 0.44
C ALA A 140 6.66 -19.63 -0.08
N ILE A 141 7.24 -18.93 -1.07
CA ILE A 141 8.60 -19.20 -1.57
C ILE A 141 9.64 -19.00 -0.47
N ASN A 142 9.58 -17.89 0.28
CA ASN A 142 10.46 -17.62 1.40
C ASN A 142 10.49 -18.80 2.37
N THR A 143 9.32 -19.22 2.83
CA THR A 143 9.16 -20.32 3.80
C THR A 143 9.74 -21.64 3.28
N GLN A 144 9.42 -22.05 2.07
CA GLN A 144 9.87 -23.33 1.52
C GLN A 144 11.37 -23.31 1.18
N SER A 145 11.88 -22.18 0.66
CA SER A 145 13.32 -22.04 0.37
C SER A 145 14.17 -22.06 1.65
N LEU A 146 13.72 -21.43 2.72
CA LEU A 146 14.42 -21.51 4.01
C LEU A 146 14.45 -22.94 4.55
N ARG A 147 13.36 -23.72 4.38
CA ARG A 147 13.36 -25.14 4.76
C ARG A 147 14.40 -25.93 3.97
N LEU A 148 14.47 -25.71 2.67
CA LEU A 148 15.46 -26.36 1.80
C LEU A 148 16.89 -25.96 2.18
N LEU A 149 17.17 -24.68 2.38
CA LEU A 149 18.49 -24.19 2.78
C LEU A 149 18.98 -24.82 4.09
N ARG A 150 18.08 -25.03 5.06
CA ARG A 150 18.41 -25.69 6.32
C ARG A 150 18.83 -27.13 6.11
N LEU A 151 18.24 -27.86 5.17
CA LEU A 151 18.67 -29.22 4.82
C LEU A 151 20.10 -29.27 4.23
N PHE A 152 20.53 -28.19 3.58
CA PHE A 152 21.90 -28.01 3.11
C PHE A 152 22.85 -27.39 4.14
N GLY A 153 22.45 -27.30 5.41
CA GLY A 153 23.28 -26.80 6.51
C GLY A 153 23.31 -25.27 6.64
N ASN A 154 22.57 -24.52 5.84
CA ASN A 154 22.49 -23.07 6.00
C ASN A 154 21.53 -22.72 7.14
N THR A 155 22.09 -22.31 8.27
CA THR A 155 21.33 -21.90 9.46
C THR A 155 21.30 -20.38 9.67
N THR A 156 22.02 -19.62 8.85
CA THR A 156 22.22 -18.16 9.03
C THR A 156 21.23 -17.32 8.22
N SER A 157 20.77 -17.81 7.07
CA SER A 157 19.80 -17.09 6.23
C SER A 157 18.46 -16.94 6.95
N LYS A 158 17.95 -15.72 7.01
CA LYS A 158 16.69 -15.38 7.68
C LYS A 158 15.54 -15.19 6.70
N LYS A 159 15.84 -14.86 5.45
CA LYS A 159 14.85 -14.59 4.41
C LYS A 159 15.38 -14.96 3.03
N VAL A 160 14.47 -15.41 2.18
CA VAL A 160 14.68 -15.59 0.74
C VAL A 160 13.69 -14.71 0.00
N THR A 161 14.17 -13.86 -0.87
CA THR A 161 13.32 -12.93 -1.63
C THR A 161 13.46 -13.23 -3.12
N PRO A 162 12.37 -13.54 -3.82
CA PRO A 162 12.40 -13.66 -5.27
C PRO A 162 12.64 -12.30 -5.91
N SER A 163 13.37 -12.27 -7.01
CA SER A 163 13.56 -11.10 -7.86
C SER A 163 12.76 -11.23 -9.13
N VAL A 164 12.26 -10.12 -9.65
CA VAL A 164 11.57 -10.04 -10.92
C VAL A 164 12.08 -8.85 -11.71
N GLY A 165 12.26 -9.04 -13.02
CA GLY A 165 12.54 -7.97 -13.98
C GLY A 165 11.34 -7.80 -14.89
N PRO A 166 10.59 -6.70 -14.83
CA PRO A 166 9.48 -6.46 -15.74
C PRO A 166 10.00 -6.17 -17.15
N GLU A 167 9.29 -6.73 -18.15
CA GLU A 167 9.54 -6.49 -19.56
C GLU A 167 8.26 -5.99 -20.23
N GLN A 168 8.41 -5.19 -21.27
CA GLN A 168 7.31 -4.76 -22.14
C GLN A 168 7.49 -5.37 -23.50
N GLU A 169 6.45 -6.04 -24.00
CA GLU A 169 6.38 -6.53 -25.38
C GLU A 169 5.21 -5.83 -26.07
N TYR A 170 5.47 -5.26 -27.23
CA TYR A 170 4.44 -4.60 -28.03
C TYR A 170 4.74 -4.69 -29.52
N PHE A 171 3.67 -4.65 -30.30
CA PHE A 171 3.71 -4.58 -31.75
C PHE A 171 3.08 -3.27 -32.22
N LEU A 172 3.69 -2.69 -33.25
CA LEU A 172 3.04 -1.60 -33.96
C LEU A 172 2.04 -2.19 -34.94
N VAL A 173 0.80 -1.81 -34.81
CA VAL A 173 -0.29 -2.19 -35.69
C VAL A 173 -1.00 -0.96 -36.22
N ASP A 174 -1.55 -1.08 -37.43
CA ASP A 174 -2.38 -0.04 -38.02
C ASP A 174 -3.64 0.16 -37.18
N ALA A 175 -3.93 1.41 -36.82
CA ALA A 175 -5.06 1.75 -35.92
C ALA A 175 -6.42 1.35 -36.50
N GLU A 176 -6.59 1.37 -37.82
CA GLU A 176 -7.82 0.95 -38.48
C GLU A 176 -8.01 -0.57 -38.44
N LYS A 177 -6.90 -1.33 -38.43
CA LYS A 177 -6.93 -2.79 -38.36
C LYS A 177 -7.03 -3.33 -36.93
N PHE A 178 -6.81 -2.47 -35.93
CA PHE A 178 -6.91 -2.85 -34.51
C PHE A 178 -8.34 -2.81 -33.99
N ARG A 179 -9.23 -2.07 -34.64
CA ARG A 179 -10.67 -1.94 -34.29
C ARG A 179 -11.50 -3.13 -34.82
#